data_06850c3dc8526d3749395825a10fb5b5
#
_entry.id   06850c3dc8526d3749395825a10fb5b5
#
_cell.length_a   1.000
_cell.length_b   1.000
_cell.length_c   1.000
_cell.angle_alpha   90.00
_cell.angle_beta   90.00
_cell.angle_gamma   90.00
#
_symmetry.space_group_name_H-M   'P 1'
#
loop_
_entity.id
_entity.type
_entity.pdbx_description
1 polymer ?
#
loop_
_entity_poly.entity_id
_entity_poly.type
_entity_poly.pdbx_seq_one_letter_code
_entity_poly.pdbx_strand_id
1 'polypeptide(L)'
;PAIVANPQDREARSEALYGAWLCGVCLGSVGMALHHKLCHVIGGAFDLPHADTHTVILPYAMAYNAKAAPHADAAIARTLGGRDGTSALIELAGRLGSPRSLKSLGMPESGIDRAADLAVQNPYWNPRPIERT
;
A
#
# COMPACT_ATOMS: atom_id res chain seq x y z
N PRO A 1 -11.11 -11.86 -7.55
CA PRO A 1 -10.02 -12.58 -8.19
C PRO A 1 -10.14 -14.09 -8.01
N ALA A 2 -9.66 -14.86 -9.01
CA ALA A 2 -9.81 -16.31 -9.04
C ALA A 2 -9.27 -17.00 -7.77
N ILE A 3 -8.10 -16.59 -7.28
CA ILE A 3 -7.50 -17.17 -6.07
C ILE A 3 -8.36 -17.01 -4.80
N VAL A 4 -9.14 -15.94 -4.69
CA VAL A 4 -10.05 -15.74 -3.54
C VAL A 4 -11.30 -16.61 -3.69
N ALA A 5 -11.78 -16.78 -4.91
CA ALA A 5 -12.94 -17.63 -5.19
C ALA A 5 -12.62 -19.13 -4.99
N ASN A 6 -11.41 -19.56 -5.40
CA ASN A 6 -10.92 -20.92 -5.20
C ASN A 6 -9.44 -20.92 -4.80
N PRO A 7 -9.13 -20.95 -3.50
CA PRO A 7 -7.73 -20.97 -3.01
C PRO A 7 -6.91 -22.20 -3.40
N GLN A 8 -7.54 -23.26 -3.89
CA GLN A 8 -6.88 -24.48 -4.35
C GLN A 8 -6.60 -24.50 -5.86
N ASP A 9 -7.07 -23.49 -6.59
CA ASP A 9 -6.81 -23.36 -8.02
C ASP A 9 -5.31 -23.11 -8.27
N ARG A 10 -4.66 -24.07 -8.96
CA ARG A 10 -3.21 -24.05 -9.19
C ARG A 10 -2.81 -22.91 -10.14
N GLU A 11 -3.60 -22.62 -11.14
CA GLU A 11 -3.33 -21.54 -12.09
C GLU A 11 -3.43 -20.18 -11.40
N ALA A 12 -4.52 -19.93 -10.67
CA ALA A 12 -4.69 -18.71 -9.90
C ALA A 12 -3.60 -18.50 -8.84
N ARG A 13 -3.10 -19.58 -8.22
CA ARG A 13 -1.95 -19.52 -7.29
C ARG A 13 -0.66 -19.19 -8.01
N SER A 14 -0.42 -19.80 -9.18
CA SER A 14 0.77 -19.55 -9.99
C SER A 14 0.82 -18.08 -10.43
N GLU A 15 -0.29 -17.54 -10.92
CA GLU A 15 -0.43 -16.12 -11.29
C GLU A 15 -0.16 -15.19 -10.10
N ALA A 16 -0.71 -15.50 -8.92
CA ALA A 16 -0.49 -14.70 -7.71
C ALA A 16 1.00 -14.73 -7.28
N LEU A 17 1.65 -15.89 -7.35
CA LEU A 17 3.08 -16.03 -7.04
C LEU A 17 3.95 -15.29 -8.06
N TYR A 18 3.61 -15.37 -9.34
CA TYR A 18 4.30 -14.62 -10.39
C TYR A 18 4.18 -13.11 -10.18
N GLY A 19 2.98 -12.63 -9.84
CA GLY A 19 2.76 -11.23 -9.47
C GLY A 19 3.60 -10.81 -8.26
N ALA A 20 3.65 -11.63 -7.22
CA ALA A 20 4.48 -11.37 -6.03
C ALA A 20 5.98 -11.34 -6.38
N TRP A 21 6.46 -12.23 -7.24
CA TRP A 21 7.84 -12.22 -7.73
C TRP A 21 8.16 -10.92 -8.51
N LEU A 22 7.28 -10.49 -9.41
CA LEU A 22 7.44 -9.22 -10.13
C LEU A 22 7.51 -8.02 -9.17
N CYS A 23 6.68 -7.99 -8.12
CA CYS A 23 6.76 -6.95 -7.08
C CYS A 23 8.12 -6.99 -6.36
N GLY A 24 8.66 -8.17 -6.08
CA GLY A 24 9.99 -8.34 -5.50
C GLY A 24 11.11 -7.81 -6.40
N VAL A 25 11.03 -8.08 -7.71
CA VAL A 25 11.98 -7.55 -8.71
C VAL A 25 11.91 -6.02 -8.74
N CYS A 26 10.72 -5.43 -8.77
CA CYS A 26 10.54 -3.99 -8.71
C CYS A 26 11.13 -3.40 -7.43
N LEU A 27 10.83 -3.99 -6.27
CA LEU A 27 11.32 -3.55 -4.98
C LEU A 27 12.86 -3.58 -4.89
N GLY A 28 13.49 -4.60 -5.47
CA GLY A 28 14.96 -4.72 -5.52
C GLY A 28 15.63 -3.76 -6.52
N SER A 29 14.85 -3.16 -7.43
CA SER A 29 15.37 -2.32 -8.53
C SER A 29 15.20 -0.83 -8.30
N VAL A 30 14.37 -0.41 -7.32
CA VAL A 30 14.04 0.99 -7.06
C VAL A 30 14.19 1.35 -5.58
N GLY A 31 14.27 2.64 -5.28
CA GLY A 31 14.26 3.13 -3.91
C GLY A 31 12.86 3.05 -3.27
N MET A 32 12.81 2.84 -1.96
CA MET A 32 11.57 2.90 -1.18
C MET A 32 11.19 4.36 -0.91
N ALA A 33 9.89 4.65 -1.01
CA ALA A 33 9.31 5.98 -0.78
C ALA A 33 8.25 5.93 0.34
N LEU A 34 7.32 6.88 0.35
CA LEU A 34 6.33 7.10 1.41
C LEU A 34 5.61 5.83 1.87
N HIS A 35 5.12 5.01 0.94
CA HIS A 35 4.36 3.80 1.29
C HIS A 35 5.15 2.88 2.22
N HIS A 36 6.34 2.47 1.81
CA HIS A 36 7.20 1.58 2.62
C HIS A 36 7.64 2.23 3.93
N LYS A 37 7.99 3.53 3.88
CA LYS A 37 8.38 4.26 5.08
C LYS A 37 7.27 4.25 6.12
N LEU A 38 6.03 4.55 5.72
CA LEU A 38 4.88 4.51 6.62
C LEU A 38 4.63 3.10 7.17
N CYS A 39 4.72 2.08 6.31
CA CYS A 39 4.52 0.69 6.74
C CYS A 39 5.55 0.24 7.77
N HIS A 40 6.83 0.58 7.59
CA HIS A 40 7.88 0.26 8.55
C HIS A 40 7.72 1.03 9.87
N VAL A 41 7.43 2.33 9.78
CA VAL A 41 7.25 3.18 10.96
C VAL A 41 6.05 2.75 11.78
N ILE A 42 4.89 2.59 11.13
CA ILE A 42 3.64 2.26 11.82
C ILE A 42 3.66 0.80 12.27
N GLY A 43 4.09 -0.13 11.41
CA GLY A 43 4.20 -1.53 11.75
C GLY A 43 5.14 -1.78 12.92
N GLY A 44 6.32 -1.15 12.93
CA GLY A 44 7.29 -1.27 14.02
C GLY A 44 6.88 -0.56 15.31
N ALA A 45 6.24 0.62 15.22
CA ALA A 45 5.85 1.38 16.41
C ALA A 45 4.64 0.80 17.16
N PHE A 46 3.77 0.05 16.47
CA PHE A 46 2.51 -0.45 17.00
C PHE A 46 2.36 -1.98 16.87
N ASP A 47 3.44 -2.68 16.49
CA ASP A 47 3.47 -4.15 16.32
C ASP A 47 2.32 -4.68 15.43
N LEU A 48 2.10 -4.03 14.28
CA LEU A 48 1.02 -4.40 13.37
C LEU A 48 1.46 -5.47 12.36
N PRO A 49 0.54 -6.35 11.90
CA PRO A 49 0.83 -7.32 10.85
C PRO A 49 1.34 -6.64 9.59
N HIS A 50 2.51 -7.03 9.11
CA HIS A 50 3.24 -6.35 8.03
C HIS A 50 2.43 -6.27 6.74
N ALA A 51 1.94 -7.40 6.23
CA ALA A 51 1.21 -7.45 4.96
C ALA A 51 -0.11 -6.65 5.01
N ASP A 52 -0.85 -6.74 6.11
CA ASP A 52 -2.10 -6.02 6.30
C ASP A 52 -1.86 -4.51 6.42
N THR A 53 -0.79 -4.11 7.12
CA THR A 53 -0.37 -2.71 7.22
C THR A 53 -0.06 -2.13 5.84
N HIS A 54 0.69 -2.87 5.01
CA HIS A 54 0.98 -2.48 3.62
C HIS A 54 -0.30 -2.30 2.80
N THR A 55 -1.23 -3.23 2.91
CA THR A 55 -2.50 -3.19 2.18
C THR A 55 -3.35 -2.00 2.57
N VAL A 56 -3.45 -1.70 3.87
CA VAL A 56 -4.23 -0.55 4.37
C VAL A 56 -3.60 0.78 3.95
N ILE A 57 -2.28 0.92 4.03
CA ILE A 57 -1.60 2.20 3.75
C ILE A 57 -1.52 2.51 2.24
N LEU A 58 -1.47 1.49 1.39
CA LEU A 58 -1.23 1.64 -0.05
C LEU A 58 -2.13 2.68 -0.74
N PRO A 59 -3.47 2.65 -0.64
CA PRO A 59 -4.32 3.63 -1.32
C PRO A 59 -4.13 5.06 -0.79
N TYR A 60 -3.80 5.25 0.48
CA TYR A 60 -3.54 6.57 1.05
C TYR A 60 -2.21 7.15 0.57
N ALA A 61 -1.16 6.34 0.52
CA ALA A 61 0.13 6.76 -0.06
C ALA A 61 -0.01 7.06 -1.56
N MET A 62 -0.85 6.30 -2.28
CA MET A 62 -1.18 6.57 -3.68
C MET A 62 -1.90 7.92 -3.82
N ALA A 63 -2.95 8.17 -3.02
CA ALA A 63 -3.68 9.44 -3.02
C ALA A 63 -2.75 10.64 -2.75
N TYR A 64 -1.84 10.49 -1.79
CA TYR A 64 -0.87 11.54 -1.46
C TYR A 64 0.03 11.89 -2.65
N ASN A 65 0.48 10.88 -3.38
CA ASN A 65 1.44 11.03 -4.49
C ASN A 65 0.77 11.24 -5.86
N ALA A 66 -0.53 11.01 -6.02
CA ALA A 66 -1.20 10.95 -7.32
C ALA A 66 -0.94 12.19 -8.21
N LYS A 67 -1.01 13.40 -7.64
CA LYS A 67 -0.75 14.64 -8.38
C LYS A 67 0.70 14.80 -8.82
N ALA A 68 1.64 14.26 -8.06
CA ALA A 68 3.07 14.30 -8.37
C ALA A 68 3.53 13.12 -9.25
N ALA A 69 2.72 12.08 -9.37
CA ALA A 69 3.00 10.88 -10.16
C ALA A 69 1.79 10.47 -11.05
N PRO A 70 1.28 11.36 -11.92
CA PRO A 70 0.05 11.14 -12.68
C PRO A 70 0.15 9.95 -13.63
N HIS A 71 1.32 9.64 -14.16
CA HIS A 71 1.53 8.49 -15.03
C HIS A 71 1.36 7.16 -14.28
N ALA A 72 1.84 7.08 -13.04
CA ALA A 72 1.68 5.90 -12.19
C ALA A 72 0.21 5.72 -11.79
N ASP A 73 -0.47 6.80 -11.39
CA ASP A 73 -1.90 6.78 -11.08
C ASP A 73 -2.73 6.27 -12.27
N ALA A 74 -2.51 6.83 -13.47
CA ALA A 74 -3.18 6.41 -14.68
C ALA A 74 -2.88 4.96 -15.07
N ALA A 75 -1.65 4.47 -14.85
CA ALA A 75 -1.29 3.09 -15.13
C ALA A 75 -2.03 2.10 -14.22
N ILE A 76 -2.11 2.40 -12.93
CA ILE A 76 -2.87 1.60 -11.95
C ILE A 76 -4.35 1.60 -12.30
N ALA A 77 -4.93 2.79 -12.58
CA ALA A 77 -6.34 2.92 -12.98
C ALA A 77 -6.67 2.07 -14.21
N ARG A 78 -5.85 2.11 -15.26
CA ARG A 78 -6.04 1.29 -16.47
C ARG A 78 -5.96 -0.20 -16.18
N THR A 79 -4.99 -0.62 -15.38
CA THR A 79 -4.74 -2.03 -15.08
C THR A 79 -5.86 -2.65 -14.24
N LEU A 80 -6.41 -1.88 -13.31
CA LEU A 80 -7.44 -2.36 -12.38
C LEU A 80 -8.87 -2.03 -12.85
N GLY A 81 -9.03 -1.21 -13.89
CA GLY A 81 -10.33 -0.82 -14.43
C GLY A 81 -11.05 0.26 -13.62
N GLY A 82 -10.28 1.15 -12.94
CA GLY A 82 -10.82 2.22 -12.10
C GLY A 82 -10.79 3.59 -12.77
N ARG A 83 -11.43 4.57 -12.13
CA ARG A 83 -11.42 5.99 -12.55
C ARG A 83 -10.05 6.64 -12.31
N ASP A 84 -9.42 6.33 -11.20
CA ASP A 84 -8.10 6.74 -10.75
C ASP A 84 -7.44 5.61 -9.96
N GLY A 85 -6.12 5.67 -9.78
CA GLY A 85 -5.37 4.60 -9.13
C GLY A 85 -5.77 4.38 -7.67
N THR A 86 -6.08 5.45 -6.94
CA THR A 86 -6.52 5.36 -5.54
C THR A 86 -7.84 4.61 -5.40
N SER A 87 -8.86 5.02 -6.16
CA SER A 87 -10.18 4.37 -6.15
C SER A 87 -10.08 2.90 -6.56
N ALA A 88 -9.30 2.62 -7.60
CA ALA A 88 -9.08 1.26 -8.09
C ALA A 88 -8.44 0.34 -7.02
N LEU A 89 -7.48 0.83 -6.26
CA LEU A 89 -6.85 0.09 -5.16
C LEU A 89 -7.83 -0.17 -4.00
N ILE A 90 -8.65 0.82 -3.64
CA ILE A 90 -9.68 0.68 -2.60
C ILE A 90 -10.72 -0.38 -3.01
N GLU A 91 -11.18 -0.35 -4.26
CA GLU A 91 -12.11 -1.33 -4.79
C GLU A 91 -11.51 -2.74 -4.81
N LEU A 92 -10.25 -2.86 -5.25
CA LEU A 92 -9.54 -4.14 -5.23
C LEU A 92 -9.42 -4.69 -3.81
N ALA A 93 -8.98 -3.89 -2.85
CA ALA A 93 -8.88 -4.29 -1.44
C ALA A 93 -10.23 -4.75 -0.89
N GLY A 94 -11.33 -4.07 -1.26
CA GLY A 94 -12.69 -4.48 -0.91
C GLY A 94 -13.09 -5.82 -1.50
N ARG A 95 -12.78 -6.08 -2.77
CA ARG A 95 -13.05 -7.36 -3.46
C ARG A 95 -12.24 -8.53 -2.89
N LEU A 96 -11.07 -8.23 -2.32
CA LEU A 96 -10.20 -9.21 -1.68
C LEU A 96 -10.58 -9.49 -0.22
N GLY A 97 -11.50 -8.71 0.38
CA GLY A 97 -11.83 -8.81 1.80
C GLY A 97 -10.69 -8.33 2.71
N SER A 98 -9.79 -7.49 2.21
CA SER A 98 -8.63 -7.01 2.96
C SER A 98 -9.04 -6.03 4.07
N PRO A 99 -8.26 -5.93 5.16
CA PRO A 99 -8.46 -4.91 6.20
C PRO A 99 -8.51 -3.50 5.60
N ARG A 100 -9.34 -2.62 6.18
CA ARG A 100 -9.59 -1.28 5.63
C ARG A 100 -9.11 -0.14 6.52
N SER A 101 -8.65 -0.44 7.73
CA SER A 101 -8.18 0.59 8.66
C SER A 101 -7.07 0.07 9.56
N LEU A 102 -6.15 0.95 9.93
CA LEU A 102 -5.12 0.65 10.93
C LEU A 102 -5.73 0.36 12.31
N LYS A 103 -6.89 0.97 12.62
CA LYS A 103 -7.63 0.70 13.85
C LYS A 103 -8.07 -0.77 13.93
N SER A 104 -8.52 -1.37 12.82
CA SER A 104 -8.90 -2.79 12.79
C SER A 104 -7.70 -3.73 12.96
N LEU A 105 -6.47 -3.24 12.72
CA LEU A 105 -5.22 -3.96 12.94
C LEU A 105 -4.66 -3.78 14.36
N GLY A 106 -5.28 -2.93 15.19
CA GLY A 106 -4.86 -2.70 16.56
C GLY A 106 -4.16 -1.37 16.83
N MET A 107 -3.99 -0.50 15.82
CA MET A 107 -3.42 0.83 16.04
C MET A 107 -4.37 1.71 16.84
N PRO A 108 -3.95 2.26 18.00
CA PRO A 108 -4.76 3.19 18.76
C PRO A 108 -4.86 4.54 18.07
N GLU A 109 -5.99 5.22 18.20
CA GLU A 109 -6.20 6.55 17.62
C GLU A 109 -5.20 7.59 18.17
N SER A 110 -4.84 7.48 19.45
CA SER A 110 -3.80 8.29 20.09
C SER A 110 -2.39 8.10 19.50
N GLY A 111 -2.19 7.08 18.66
CA GLY A 111 -0.94 6.80 17.97
C GLY A 111 -0.70 7.61 16.69
N ILE A 112 -1.73 8.32 16.18
CA ILE A 112 -1.66 9.03 14.88
C ILE A 112 -0.56 10.08 14.88
N ASP A 113 -0.50 10.94 15.90
CA ASP A 113 0.51 11.99 15.99
C ASP A 113 1.92 11.41 16.08
N ARG A 114 2.12 10.37 16.88
CA ARG A 114 3.40 9.66 16.96
C ARG A 114 3.81 9.05 15.60
N ALA A 115 2.89 8.46 14.88
CA ALA A 115 3.14 7.91 13.56
C ALA A 115 3.57 9.00 12.56
N ALA A 116 2.89 10.16 12.59
CA ALA A 116 3.22 11.30 11.74
C ALA A 116 4.61 11.87 12.06
N ASP A 117 4.94 12.04 13.34
CA ASP A 117 6.27 12.50 13.78
C ASP A 117 7.39 11.56 13.33
N LEU A 118 7.19 10.26 13.46
CA LEU A 118 8.15 9.26 13.02
C LEU A 118 8.29 9.22 11.49
N ALA A 119 7.22 9.45 10.76
CA ALA A 119 7.22 9.40 9.29
C ALA A 119 8.07 10.52 8.67
N VAL A 120 8.18 11.68 9.30
CA VAL A 120 9.00 12.79 8.80
C VAL A 120 10.46 12.74 9.25
N GLN A 121 10.79 11.83 10.16
CA GLN A 121 12.18 11.61 10.57
C GLN A 121 12.98 10.89 9.48
N ASN A 122 14.29 11.18 9.41
CA ASN A 122 15.20 10.59 8.42
C ASN A 122 14.69 10.79 6.99
N PRO A 123 14.90 11.99 6.41
CA PRO A 123 14.39 12.35 5.07
C PRO A 123 14.71 11.29 4.02
N TYR A 124 13.76 11.03 3.15
CA TYR A 124 13.86 10.07 2.06
C TYR A 124 13.19 10.65 0.81
N TRP A 125 13.57 10.12 -0.34
CA TRP A 125 12.97 10.56 -1.59
C TRP A 125 11.49 10.16 -1.68
N ASN A 126 10.67 11.08 -2.17
CA ASN A 126 9.28 10.84 -2.52
C ASN A 126 8.87 11.79 -3.65
N PRO A 127 7.98 11.40 -4.59
CA PRO A 127 7.54 12.28 -5.67
C PRO A 127 6.95 13.62 -5.20
N ARG A 128 6.19 13.61 -4.12
CA ARG A 128 5.69 14.79 -3.44
C ARG A 128 6.51 15.01 -2.15
N PRO A 129 6.93 16.25 -1.83
CA PRO A 129 7.56 16.55 -0.54
C PRO A 129 6.69 16.05 0.62
N ILE A 130 7.33 15.49 1.66
CA ILE A 130 6.62 14.97 2.82
C ILE A 130 6.66 16.02 3.91
N GLU A 131 5.50 16.47 4.32
CA GLU A 131 5.31 17.50 5.34
C GLU A 131 4.33 16.98 6.40
N ARG A 132 4.61 17.35 7.66
CA ARG A 132 3.65 17.15 8.74
C ARG A 132 2.66 18.31 8.71
N THR A 133 1.43 18.03 8.41
CA THR A 133 0.30 18.98 8.44
C THR A 133 -0.60 18.73 9.63
#